data_b25ce65dd11a38e69f331690f85731ad
#
_entry.id   b25ce65dd11a38e69f331690f85731ad
#
_cell.length_a   1.000
_cell.length_b   1.000
_cell.length_c   1.000
_cell.angle_alpha   90.00
_cell.angle_beta   90.00
_cell.angle_gamma   90.00
#
_symmetry.space_group_name_H-M   'P 1'
#
loop_
_entity.id
_entity.type
_entity.pdbx_description
1 polymer ?
#
loop_
_entity_poly.entity_id
_entity_poly.type
_entity_poly.pdbx_seq_one_letter_code
_entity_poly.pdbx_strand_id
1 'polypeptide(L)'
;MLTHEDKELLAKKGILEEKIAEQLACFEKGFPFLKLSAAASVENGGIMKADEKECEQYLAAWDAYKAGDKKIVKFVPASGAASRMFKNMFEFLGAEYDKPTTDFEKKFFDHIHDFAFYNDLNTACLDNTGKNINALLSEHNYKAVVSNLLESAGLNYGALPKGLLKFHRYADGVRTPLEEHLVEGALYAAGKTGEVNVHFTVSTEHRASVSYTHL
;
A
#
# COMPACT_ATOMS: atom_id res chain seq x y z
N MET A 1 -9.48 -10.85 32.08
CA MET A 1 -9.03 -12.24 32.22
C MET A 1 -9.28 -12.92 30.88
N LEU A 2 -8.30 -13.64 30.29
CA LEU A 2 -8.48 -14.35 29.01
C LEU A 2 -9.50 -15.48 29.18
N THR A 3 -10.42 -15.61 28.22
CA THR A 3 -11.38 -16.71 28.14
C THR A 3 -10.69 -18.00 27.68
N HIS A 4 -11.39 -19.12 27.74
CA HIS A 4 -10.87 -20.39 27.21
C HIS A 4 -10.63 -20.30 25.69
N GLU A 5 -11.55 -19.69 24.96
CA GLU A 5 -11.44 -19.47 23.50
C GLU A 5 -10.24 -18.57 23.14
N ASP A 6 -9.98 -17.52 23.94
CA ASP A 6 -8.80 -16.66 23.75
C ASP A 6 -7.51 -17.46 23.87
N LYS A 7 -7.42 -18.33 24.89
CA LYS A 7 -6.25 -19.18 25.14
C LYS A 7 -6.02 -20.18 24.02
N GLU A 8 -7.06 -20.82 23.52
CA GLU A 8 -6.98 -21.72 22.37
C GLU A 8 -6.51 -20.97 21.11
N LEU A 9 -7.04 -19.76 20.86
CA LEU A 9 -6.62 -18.93 19.73
C LEU A 9 -5.16 -18.52 19.83
N LEU A 10 -4.71 -18.12 21.03
CA LEU A 10 -3.31 -17.77 21.29
C LEU A 10 -2.39 -18.97 21.08
N ALA A 11 -2.75 -20.13 21.61
CA ALA A 11 -1.99 -21.37 21.42
C ALA A 11 -1.89 -21.74 19.94
N LYS A 12 -2.99 -21.65 19.20
CA LYS A 12 -3.01 -21.90 17.74
C LYS A 12 -2.13 -20.94 16.95
N LYS A 13 -1.94 -19.72 17.44
CA LYS A 13 -1.05 -18.70 16.85
C LYS A 13 0.37 -18.77 17.38
N GLY A 14 0.69 -19.65 18.32
CA GLY A 14 2.00 -19.74 18.97
C GLY A 14 2.33 -18.54 19.86
N ILE A 15 1.31 -17.84 20.39
CA ILE A 15 1.46 -16.67 21.26
C ILE A 15 1.32 -17.12 22.70
N LEU A 16 2.30 -16.79 23.55
CA LEU A 16 2.27 -17.09 24.97
C LEU A 16 1.33 -16.15 25.73
N GLU A 17 0.60 -16.66 26.73
CA GLU A 17 -0.28 -15.83 27.58
C GLU A 17 0.49 -14.74 28.32
N GLU A 18 1.74 -15.03 28.75
CA GLU A 18 2.62 -14.05 29.42
C GLU A 18 2.90 -12.86 28.51
N LYS A 19 3.00 -13.07 27.17
CA LYS A 19 3.22 -11.98 26.23
C LYS A 19 2.02 -11.03 26.16
N ILE A 20 0.82 -11.56 26.26
CA ILE A 20 -0.39 -10.72 26.33
C ILE A 20 -0.44 -9.95 27.66
N ALA A 21 -0.11 -10.60 28.77
CA ALA A 21 -0.05 -9.93 30.08
C ALA A 21 0.99 -8.79 30.09
N GLU A 22 2.17 -9.01 29.48
CA GLU A 22 3.20 -7.98 29.32
C GLU A 22 2.69 -6.80 28.49
N GLN A 23 2.01 -7.07 27.36
CA GLN A 23 1.45 -6.02 26.51
C GLN A 23 0.38 -5.21 27.24
N LEU A 24 -0.53 -5.87 27.98
CA LEU A 24 -1.54 -5.19 28.78
C LEU A 24 -0.92 -4.31 29.86
N ALA A 25 0.12 -4.80 30.54
CA ALA A 25 0.86 -3.99 31.50
C ALA A 25 1.52 -2.75 30.87
N CYS A 26 1.96 -2.84 29.62
CA CYS A 26 2.47 -1.69 28.88
C CYS A 26 1.36 -0.67 28.55
N PHE A 27 0.13 -1.10 28.27
CA PHE A 27 -1.00 -0.18 28.09
C PHE A 27 -1.37 0.54 29.39
N GLU A 28 -1.30 -0.15 30.54
CA GLU A 28 -1.60 0.44 31.83
C GLU A 28 -0.52 1.39 32.34
N LYS A 29 0.74 1.01 32.20
CA LYS A 29 1.90 1.71 32.80
C LYS A 29 2.62 2.63 31.82
N GLY A 30 2.35 2.51 30.53
CA GLY A 30 3.11 3.14 29.45
C GLY A 30 4.46 2.44 29.21
N PHE A 31 5.17 2.93 28.22
CA PHE A 31 6.55 2.54 27.92
C PHE A 31 7.51 3.60 28.47
N PRO A 32 8.74 3.23 28.84
CA PRO A 32 9.78 4.21 29.11
C PRO A 32 10.03 5.05 27.85
N PHE A 33 10.16 6.35 28.01
CA PHE A 33 10.48 7.23 26.89
C PHE A 33 11.83 6.85 26.29
N LEU A 34 11.85 6.72 24.95
CA LEU A 34 13.11 6.55 24.22
C LEU A 34 13.95 7.81 24.35
N LYS A 35 15.21 7.66 24.78
CA LYS A 35 16.17 8.73 24.78
C LYS A 35 16.79 8.83 23.41
N LEU A 36 16.29 9.77 22.59
CA LEU A 36 16.83 10.05 21.27
C LEU A 36 18.00 11.04 21.40
N SER A 37 19.10 10.74 20.72
CA SER A 37 20.26 11.65 20.68
C SER A 37 20.06 12.82 19.73
N ALA A 38 19.56 12.53 18.51
CA ALA A 38 19.21 13.49 17.48
C ALA A 38 18.34 12.86 16.39
N ALA A 39 17.68 13.66 15.57
CA ALA A 39 17.17 13.21 14.29
C ALA A 39 18.34 12.86 13.36
N ALA A 40 18.18 11.80 12.54
CA ALA A 40 19.19 11.45 11.55
C ALA A 40 19.31 12.58 10.51
N SER A 41 20.52 13.01 10.22
CA SER A 41 20.82 13.99 9.16
C SER A 41 22.15 13.63 8.48
N VAL A 42 22.45 14.30 7.36
CA VAL A 42 23.73 14.14 6.67
C VAL A 42 24.87 14.64 7.55
N GLU A 43 24.67 15.78 8.23
CA GLU A 43 25.68 16.47 9.04
C GLU A 43 26.15 15.65 10.24
N ASN A 44 25.22 14.85 10.84
CA ASN A 44 25.57 14.01 11.99
C ASN A 44 25.87 12.54 11.61
N GLY A 45 25.97 12.25 10.30
CA GLY A 45 26.26 10.90 9.78
C GLY A 45 25.11 9.91 9.90
N GLY A 46 23.91 10.32 10.30
CA GLY A 46 22.74 9.47 10.38
C GLY A 46 22.12 9.18 9.00
N ILE A 47 22.43 10.01 8.01
CA ILE A 47 22.06 9.82 6.61
C ILE A 47 23.33 9.85 5.77
N MET A 48 23.57 8.77 5.02
CA MET A 48 24.68 8.70 4.08
C MET A 48 24.25 9.33 2.74
N LYS A 49 25.02 10.29 2.26
CA LYS A 49 24.87 10.87 0.93
C LYS A 49 26.08 10.42 0.10
N ALA A 50 25.84 9.42 -0.76
CA ALA A 50 26.88 8.92 -1.65
C ALA A 50 27.24 9.97 -2.72
N ASP A 51 28.53 10.14 -2.99
CA ASP A 51 29.01 10.88 -4.16
C ASP A 51 28.96 10.02 -5.43
N GLU A 52 29.29 10.59 -6.58
CA GLU A 52 29.24 9.90 -7.86
C GLU A 52 30.15 8.67 -7.90
N LYS A 53 31.37 8.78 -7.35
CA LYS A 53 32.34 7.69 -7.30
C LYS A 53 31.88 6.55 -6.38
N GLU A 54 31.30 6.87 -5.24
CA GLU A 54 30.71 5.89 -4.33
C GLU A 54 29.52 5.17 -4.98
N CYS A 55 28.66 5.91 -5.70
CA CYS A 55 27.57 5.32 -6.47
C CYS A 55 28.08 4.32 -7.53
N GLU A 56 29.12 4.70 -8.29
CA GLU A 56 29.76 3.79 -9.27
C GLU A 56 30.32 2.53 -8.59
N GLN A 57 30.94 2.66 -7.43
CA GLN A 57 31.46 1.52 -6.68
C GLN A 57 30.34 0.59 -6.21
N TYR A 58 29.23 1.11 -5.72
CA TYR A 58 28.09 0.30 -5.29
C TYR A 58 27.41 -0.41 -6.47
N LEU A 59 27.28 0.27 -7.60
CA LEU A 59 26.74 -0.34 -8.81
C LEU A 59 27.64 -1.47 -9.32
N ALA A 60 28.96 -1.25 -9.37
CA ALA A 60 29.91 -2.28 -9.77
C ALA A 60 29.92 -3.49 -8.82
N ALA A 61 29.81 -3.23 -7.51
CA ALA A 61 29.70 -4.31 -6.52
C ALA A 61 28.41 -5.13 -6.69
N TRP A 62 27.29 -4.47 -6.99
CA TRP A 62 26.02 -5.13 -7.27
C TRP A 62 26.09 -5.97 -8.56
N ASP A 63 26.68 -5.42 -9.63
CA ASP A 63 26.85 -6.15 -10.90
C ASP A 63 27.74 -7.39 -10.74
N ALA A 64 28.83 -7.26 -9.97
CA ALA A 64 29.68 -8.41 -9.63
C ALA A 64 28.90 -9.47 -8.81
N TYR A 65 28.05 -9.04 -7.88
CA TYR A 65 27.20 -9.94 -7.10
C TYR A 65 26.21 -10.69 -7.98
N LYS A 66 25.50 -9.99 -8.89
CA LYS A 66 24.55 -10.59 -9.85
C LYS A 66 25.21 -11.62 -10.77
N ALA A 67 26.45 -11.38 -11.17
CA ALA A 67 27.22 -12.31 -12.02
C ALA A 67 27.67 -13.59 -11.28
N GLY A 68 27.58 -13.63 -9.96
CA GLY A 68 27.93 -14.78 -9.12
C GLY A 68 26.84 -15.86 -9.10
N ASP A 69 27.10 -16.93 -8.34
CA ASP A 69 26.17 -18.07 -8.20
C ASP A 69 25.17 -17.90 -7.04
N LYS A 70 25.00 -16.69 -6.52
CA LYS A 70 24.07 -16.40 -5.43
C LYS A 70 22.65 -16.20 -5.96
N LYS A 71 21.68 -16.84 -5.28
CA LYS A 71 20.27 -16.57 -5.56
C LYS A 71 19.90 -15.18 -5.06
N ILE A 72 19.36 -14.35 -5.94
CA ILE A 72 18.84 -13.02 -5.61
C ILE A 72 17.35 -13.15 -5.35
N VAL A 73 16.90 -12.54 -4.28
CA VAL A 73 15.47 -12.49 -3.90
C VAL A 73 15.10 -11.05 -3.59
N LYS A 74 14.10 -10.55 -4.30
CA LYS A 74 13.43 -9.30 -3.95
C LYS A 74 12.33 -9.61 -2.95
N PHE A 75 12.48 -9.17 -1.70
CA PHE A 75 11.51 -9.38 -0.64
C PHE A 75 10.61 -8.14 -0.51
N VAL A 76 9.29 -8.35 -0.67
CA VAL A 76 8.29 -7.28 -0.70
C VAL A 76 7.24 -7.49 0.38
N PRO A 77 7.24 -6.72 1.48
CA PRO A 77 6.14 -6.71 2.43
C PRO A 77 4.90 -6.04 1.81
N ALA A 78 3.88 -6.83 1.48
CA ALA A 78 2.70 -6.37 0.76
C ALA A 78 1.38 -6.57 1.54
N SER A 79 1.45 -6.67 2.88
CA SER A 79 0.28 -6.88 3.75
C SER A 79 -0.52 -5.62 4.07
N GLY A 80 -0.08 -4.45 3.60
CA GLY A 80 -0.69 -3.16 3.95
C GLY A 80 -2.07 -2.97 3.33
N ALA A 81 -3.08 -2.67 4.17
CA ALA A 81 -4.39 -2.21 3.71
C ALA A 81 -4.34 -0.74 3.27
N ALA A 82 -5.23 -0.38 2.33
CA ALA A 82 -5.32 0.99 1.83
C ALA A 82 -6.20 1.91 2.69
N SER A 83 -6.84 1.42 3.76
CA SER A 83 -7.84 2.12 4.56
C SER A 83 -7.39 3.50 5.06
N ARG A 84 -6.11 3.65 5.50
CA ARG A 84 -5.59 4.96 5.94
C ARG A 84 -5.45 5.96 4.79
N MET A 85 -5.20 5.49 3.57
CA MET A 85 -5.08 6.33 2.38
C MET A 85 -6.38 7.02 2.02
N PHE A 86 -7.49 6.29 2.19
CA PHE A 86 -8.82 6.75 1.85
C PHE A 86 -9.62 7.24 3.06
N LYS A 87 -8.98 7.42 4.22
CA LYS A 87 -9.65 7.84 5.46
C LYS A 87 -10.59 9.02 5.24
N ASN A 88 -10.10 10.11 4.63
CA ASN A 88 -10.89 11.31 4.41
C ASN A 88 -12.05 11.09 3.42
N MET A 89 -11.90 10.15 2.47
CA MET A 89 -12.98 9.80 1.54
C MET A 89 -14.04 8.94 2.22
N PHE A 90 -13.66 8.06 3.15
CA PHE A 90 -14.62 7.35 4.01
C PHE A 90 -15.38 8.33 4.92
N GLU A 91 -14.68 9.29 5.51
CA GLU A 91 -15.30 10.35 6.32
C GLU A 91 -16.28 11.18 5.50
N PHE A 92 -15.92 11.58 4.27
CA PHE A 92 -16.81 12.28 3.36
C PHE A 92 -18.03 11.44 2.97
N LEU A 93 -17.84 10.13 2.67
CA LEU A 93 -18.96 9.25 2.32
C LEU A 93 -19.98 9.13 3.45
N GLY A 94 -19.52 9.08 4.71
CA GLY A 94 -20.34 9.01 5.91
C GLY A 94 -20.83 10.36 6.44
N ALA A 95 -20.39 11.49 5.87
CA ALA A 95 -20.77 12.83 6.35
C ALA A 95 -22.24 13.17 6.08
N GLU A 96 -22.80 14.11 6.85
CA GLU A 96 -24.16 14.62 6.64
C GLU A 96 -24.27 15.62 5.47
N TYR A 97 -23.13 16.10 4.96
CA TYR A 97 -23.06 16.97 3.78
C TYR A 97 -22.72 16.21 2.52
N ASP A 98 -23.18 16.71 1.35
CA ASP A 98 -23.00 16.03 0.05
C ASP A 98 -21.98 16.70 -0.86
N LYS A 99 -21.50 17.89 -0.51
CA LYS A 99 -20.52 18.63 -1.31
C LYS A 99 -19.17 18.69 -0.62
N PRO A 100 -18.05 18.63 -1.37
CA PRO A 100 -16.71 18.76 -0.78
C PRO A 100 -16.56 20.04 0.03
N THR A 101 -16.19 19.92 1.31
CA THR A 101 -16.02 21.05 2.23
C THR A 101 -14.56 21.26 2.62
N THR A 102 -13.84 20.19 2.89
CA THR A 102 -12.44 20.25 3.29
C THR A 102 -11.52 20.48 2.08
N ASP A 103 -10.31 21.00 2.32
CA ASP A 103 -9.31 21.21 1.27
C ASP A 103 -8.87 19.89 0.63
N PHE A 104 -8.85 18.79 1.40
CA PHE A 104 -8.54 17.47 0.87
C PHE A 104 -9.60 17.00 -0.12
N GLU A 105 -10.89 17.10 0.24
CA GLU A 105 -12.01 16.70 -0.61
C GLU A 105 -12.04 17.51 -1.90
N LYS A 106 -11.88 18.84 -1.81
CA LYS A 106 -11.83 19.73 -2.98
C LYS A 106 -10.69 19.34 -3.91
N LYS A 107 -9.47 19.21 -3.38
CA LYS A 107 -8.32 18.78 -4.18
C LYS A 107 -8.51 17.40 -4.81
N PHE A 108 -9.13 16.46 -4.11
CA PHE A 108 -9.41 15.14 -4.68
C PHE A 108 -10.28 15.25 -5.94
N PHE A 109 -11.38 16.00 -5.90
CA PHE A 109 -12.27 16.15 -7.06
C PHE A 109 -11.71 17.07 -8.14
N ASP A 110 -10.97 18.12 -7.78
CA ASP A 110 -10.29 19.01 -8.75
C ASP A 110 -9.25 18.26 -9.58
N HIS A 111 -8.59 17.27 -8.98
CA HIS A 111 -7.55 16.45 -9.61
C HIS A 111 -8.01 15.03 -9.98
N ILE A 112 -9.31 14.75 -9.99
CA ILE A 112 -9.81 13.39 -10.20
C ILE A 112 -9.33 12.76 -11.52
N HIS A 113 -9.16 13.57 -12.55
CA HIS A 113 -8.66 13.14 -13.87
C HIS A 113 -7.17 12.75 -13.87
N ASP A 114 -6.41 13.18 -12.86
CA ASP A 114 -4.98 12.93 -12.76
C ASP A 114 -4.66 11.57 -12.15
N PHE A 115 -5.63 10.93 -11.49
CA PHE A 115 -5.42 9.62 -10.88
C PHE A 115 -5.30 8.50 -11.91
N ALA A 116 -4.38 7.57 -11.67
CA ALA A 116 -4.15 6.42 -12.54
C ALA A 116 -5.39 5.52 -12.70
N PHE A 117 -6.24 5.47 -11.68
CA PHE A 117 -7.48 4.70 -11.67
C PHE A 117 -8.69 5.42 -12.30
N TYR A 118 -8.52 6.65 -12.82
CA TYR A 118 -9.65 7.46 -13.32
C TYR A 118 -10.53 6.72 -14.33
N ASN A 119 -9.93 6.08 -15.31
CA ASN A 119 -10.71 5.40 -16.37
C ASN A 119 -11.53 4.23 -15.82
N ASP A 120 -10.95 3.44 -14.91
CA ASP A 120 -11.66 2.33 -14.26
C ASP A 120 -12.81 2.85 -13.39
N LEU A 121 -12.54 3.92 -12.63
CA LEU A 121 -13.57 4.55 -11.80
C LEU A 121 -14.70 5.13 -12.66
N ASN A 122 -14.37 5.76 -13.77
CA ASN A 122 -15.36 6.30 -14.69
C ASN A 122 -16.24 5.20 -15.29
N THR A 123 -15.67 4.06 -15.65
CA THR A 123 -16.41 2.89 -16.11
C THR A 123 -17.32 2.34 -15.00
N ALA A 124 -16.81 2.17 -13.78
CA ALA A 124 -17.61 1.72 -12.65
C ALA A 124 -18.79 2.67 -12.34
N CYS A 125 -18.57 3.99 -12.40
CA CYS A 125 -19.64 4.97 -12.25
C CYS A 125 -20.70 4.82 -13.37
N LEU A 126 -20.27 4.65 -14.61
CA LEU A 126 -21.18 4.47 -15.74
C LEU A 126 -22.02 3.21 -15.62
N ASP A 127 -21.40 2.08 -15.27
CA ASP A 127 -22.06 0.80 -15.12
C ASP A 127 -23.08 0.80 -13.96
N ASN A 128 -22.74 1.42 -12.83
CA ASN A 128 -23.55 1.41 -11.63
C ASN A 128 -24.63 2.49 -11.58
N THR A 129 -24.41 3.62 -12.26
CA THR A 129 -25.31 4.80 -12.17
C THR A 129 -25.88 5.24 -13.51
N GLY A 130 -25.40 4.69 -14.62
CA GLY A 130 -25.72 5.16 -15.97
C GLY A 130 -25.06 6.50 -16.35
N LYS A 131 -24.17 7.04 -15.48
CA LYS A 131 -23.54 8.36 -15.66
C LYS A 131 -22.03 8.27 -15.46
N ASN A 132 -21.30 8.98 -16.28
CA ASN A 132 -19.85 9.13 -16.11
C ASN A 132 -19.53 10.11 -14.95
N ILE A 133 -18.27 10.16 -14.53
CA ILE A 133 -17.82 11.01 -13.42
C ILE A 133 -18.19 12.47 -13.67
N ASN A 134 -17.97 13.01 -14.89
CA ASN A 134 -18.25 14.41 -15.18
C ASN A 134 -19.74 14.76 -15.02
N ALA A 135 -20.63 13.86 -15.45
CA ALA A 135 -22.07 14.04 -15.26
C ALA A 135 -22.44 14.00 -13.78
N LEU A 136 -21.91 13.05 -13.01
CA LEU A 136 -22.13 12.98 -11.58
C LEU A 136 -21.65 14.24 -10.84
N LEU A 137 -20.48 14.77 -11.19
CA LEU A 137 -19.93 15.99 -10.59
C LEU A 137 -20.78 17.23 -10.96
N SER A 138 -21.26 17.34 -12.21
CA SER A 138 -22.11 18.43 -12.64
C SER A 138 -23.47 18.46 -11.91
N GLU A 139 -23.96 17.29 -11.53
CA GLU A 139 -25.17 17.12 -10.72
C GLU A 139 -24.91 17.19 -9.21
N HIS A 140 -23.68 17.48 -8.81
CA HIS A 140 -23.24 17.50 -7.42
C HIS A 140 -23.37 16.16 -6.67
N ASN A 141 -23.36 15.05 -7.40
CA ASN A 141 -23.43 13.69 -6.84
C ASN A 141 -22.03 13.14 -6.55
N TYR A 142 -21.28 13.83 -5.71
CA TYR A 142 -19.91 13.50 -5.33
C TYR A 142 -19.80 12.14 -4.59
N LYS A 143 -20.79 11.83 -3.73
CA LYS A 143 -20.81 10.59 -2.95
C LYS A 143 -20.93 9.35 -3.83
N ALA A 144 -21.64 9.42 -4.95
CA ALA A 144 -21.72 8.31 -5.89
C ALA A 144 -20.34 7.99 -6.49
N VAL A 145 -19.51 8.99 -6.77
CA VAL A 145 -18.15 8.78 -7.25
C VAL A 145 -17.29 8.10 -6.17
N VAL A 146 -17.38 8.57 -4.91
CA VAL A 146 -16.62 8.00 -3.80
C VAL A 146 -17.08 6.58 -3.45
N SER A 147 -18.37 6.30 -3.47
CA SER A 147 -18.92 4.95 -3.29
C SER A 147 -18.37 3.98 -4.35
N ASN A 148 -18.36 4.39 -5.63
CA ASN A 148 -17.79 3.58 -6.70
C ASN A 148 -16.26 3.40 -6.60
N LEU A 149 -15.54 4.30 -5.94
CA LEU A 149 -14.13 4.12 -5.65
C LEU A 149 -13.90 3.11 -4.52
N LEU A 150 -14.65 3.25 -3.41
CA LEU A 150 -14.33 2.57 -2.15
C LEU A 150 -15.05 1.23 -1.95
N GLU A 151 -16.30 1.11 -2.42
CA GLU A 151 -17.18 -0.01 -2.10
C GLU A 151 -17.11 -1.15 -3.12
N SER A 152 -17.55 -2.33 -2.72
CA SER A 152 -17.47 -3.57 -3.51
C SER A 152 -18.29 -3.57 -4.81
N ALA A 153 -19.29 -2.69 -4.93
CA ALA A 153 -20.05 -2.51 -6.16
C ALA A 153 -19.22 -1.80 -7.26
N GLY A 154 -18.20 -1.06 -6.87
CA GLY A 154 -17.27 -0.36 -7.76
C GLY A 154 -15.86 -0.96 -7.73
N LEU A 155 -14.84 -0.12 -7.54
CA LEU A 155 -13.43 -0.55 -7.54
C LEU A 155 -12.99 -1.28 -6.27
N ASN A 156 -13.77 -1.21 -5.20
CA ASN A 156 -13.48 -1.84 -3.90
C ASN A 156 -12.14 -1.41 -3.27
N TYR A 157 -11.66 -0.21 -3.56
CA TYR A 157 -10.35 0.28 -3.08
C TYR A 157 -10.30 0.44 -1.56
N GLY A 158 -11.45 0.52 -0.91
CA GLY A 158 -11.56 0.55 0.55
C GLY A 158 -11.15 -0.76 1.25
N ALA A 159 -11.28 -1.90 0.58
CA ALA A 159 -11.00 -3.22 1.15
C ALA A 159 -9.79 -3.93 0.52
N LEU A 160 -9.32 -3.48 -0.66
CA LEU A 160 -8.20 -4.09 -1.34
C LEU A 160 -6.85 -3.78 -0.66
N PRO A 161 -5.88 -4.69 -0.74
CA PRO A 161 -4.50 -4.39 -0.36
C PRO A 161 -3.89 -3.34 -1.29
N LYS A 162 -3.02 -2.48 -0.76
CA LYS A 162 -2.35 -1.42 -1.54
C LYS A 162 -1.66 -1.92 -2.80
N GLY A 163 -1.13 -3.13 -2.76
CA GLY A 163 -0.43 -3.76 -3.87
C GLY A 163 -1.27 -3.92 -5.15
N LEU A 164 -2.61 -3.89 -5.03
CA LEU A 164 -3.55 -4.09 -6.14
C LEU A 164 -4.21 -2.80 -6.64
N LEU A 165 -3.90 -1.64 -6.06
CA LEU A 165 -4.49 -0.38 -6.47
C LEU A 165 -3.65 0.27 -7.58
N LYS A 166 -4.30 0.80 -8.62
CA LYS A 166 -3.61 1.47 -9.73
C LYS A 166 -3.16 2.87 -9.32
N PHE A 167 -1.89 3.01 -8.95
CA PHE A 167 -1.31 4.31 -8.54
C PHE A 167 -0.30 4.87 -9.53
N HIS A 168 0.21 4.04 -10.42
CA HIS A 168 1.27 4.43 -11.34
C HIS A 168 0.72 4.63 -12.74
N ARG A 169 0.98 5.81 -13.33
CA ARG A 169 0.60 6.13 -14.71
C ARG A 169 1.85 6.39 -15.54
N TYR A 170 1.92 5.73 -16.67
CA TYR A 170 2.97 5.86 -17.68
C TYR A 170 2.38 6.16 -19.04
N ALA A 171 3.24 6.47 -20.03
CA ALA A 171 2.79 6.72 -21.39
C ALA A 171 2.15 5.49 -22.06
N ASP A 172 2.59 4.30 -21.65
CA ASP A 172 2.14 3.00 -22.16
C ASP A 172 0.99 2.37 -21.35
N GLY A 173 0.57 3.00 -20.24
CA GLY A 173 -0.54 2.48 -19.44
C GLY A 173 -0.45 2.81 -17.96
N VAL A 174 -1.21 2.06 -17.17
CA VAL A 174 -1.25 2.18 -15.70
C VAL A 174 -0.87 0.86 -15.07
N ARG A 175 -0.19 0.92 -13.91
CA ARG A 175 0.26 -0.26 -13.18
C ARG A 175 -0.10 -0.18 -11.70
N THR A 176 -0.27 -1.36 -11.12
CA THR A 176 -0.38 -1.55 -9.67
C THR A 176 1.02 -1.58 -9.03
N PRO A 177 1.15 -1.34 -7.72
CA PRO A 177 2.43 -1.54 -7.02
C PRO A 177 2.96 -2.98 -7.14
N LEU A 178 2.10 -3.98 -7.24
CA LEU A 178 2.52 -5.38 -7.46
C LEU A 178 3.25 -5.52 -8.79
N GLU A 179 2.65 -5.00 -9.87
CA GLU A 179 3.28 -5.00 -11.21
C GLU A 179 4.60 -4.22 -11.23
N GLU A 180 4.65 -3.07 -10.53
CA GLU A 180 5.90 -2.31 -10.39
C GLU A 180 7.00 -3.12 -9.70
N HIS A 181 6.69 -3.88 -8.66
CA HIS A 181 7.68 -4.73 -8.01
C HIS A 181 8.21 -5.84 -8.92
N LEU A 182 7.40 -6.34 -9.86
CA LEU A 182 7.86 -7.30 -10.86
C LEU A 182 8.77 -6.63 -11.90
N VAL A 183 8.39 -5.44 -12.40
CA VAL A 183 9.24 -4.64 -13.30
C VAL A 183 10.58 -4.31 -12.64
N GLU A 184 10.57 -3.83 -11.42
CA GLU A 184 11.78 -3.56 -10.64
C GLU A 184 12.63 -4.82 -10.45
N GLY A 185 11.99 -5.96 -10.15
CA GLY A 185 12.67 -7.26 -10.04
C GLY A 185 13.42 -7.60 -11.31
N ALA A 186 12.79 -7.41 -12.47
CA ALA A 186 13.42 -7.66 -13.77
C ALA A 186 14.58 -6.69 -14.07
N LEU A 187 14.44 -5.42 -13.66
CA LEU A 187 15.45 -4.39 -13.93
C LEU A 187 16.73 -4.56 -13.13
N TYR A 188 16.65 -4.91 -11.84
CA TYR A 188 17.83 -4.90 -10.96
C TYR A 188 18.02 -6.14 -10.09
N ALA A 189 17.09 -7.09 -10.06
CA ALA A 189 17.16 -8.28 -9.22
C ALA A 189 17.18 -9.60 -10.01
N ALA A 190 17.47 -9.54 -11.30
CA ALA A 190 17.70 -10.73 -12.11
C ALA A 190 19.05 -11.36 -11.75
N GLY A 191 19.06 -12.68 -11.54
CA GLY A 191 20.27 -13.46 -11.30
C GLY A 191 21.06 -13.71 -12.58
N LYS A 192 22.17 -14.47 -12.45
CA LYS A 192 23.10 -14.79 -13.55
C LYS A 192 22.41 -15.43 -14.75
N THR A 193 21.41 -16.26 -14.54
CA THR A 193 20.67 -16.97 -15.59
C THR A 193 19.40 -16.23 -16.04
N GLY A 194 19.21 -15.00 -15.57
CA GLY A 194 18.05 -14.15 -15.88
C GLY A 194 16.81 -14.44 -15.04
N GLU A 195 16.91 -15.36 -14.06
CA GLU A 195 15.79 -15.62 -13.15
C GLU A 195 15.53 -14.43 -12.21
N VAL A 196 14.27 -14.18 -11.95
CA VAL A 196 13.80 -13.16 -11.00
C VAL A 196 12.97 -13.84 -9.91
N ASN A 197 13.41 -13.70 -8.67
CA ASN A 197 12.69 -14.25 -7.53
C ASN A 197 12.09 -13.09 -6.71
N VAL A 198 10.78 -13.00 -6.66
CA VAL A 198 10.06 -11.98 -5.85
C VAL A 198 9.23 -12.70 -4.80
N HIS A 199 9.43 -12.35 -3.53
CA HIS A 199 8.68 -12.88 -2.41
C HIS A 199 7.77 -11.79 -1.86
N PHE A 200 6.47 -11.99 -1.98
CA PHE A 200 5.46 -11.11 -1.39
C PHE A 200 4.95 -11.71 -0.08
N THR A 201 4.93 -10.91 1.00
CA THR A 201 4.19 -11.26 2.21
C THR A 201 2.84 -10.58 2.17
N VAL A 202 1.77 -11.35 2.36
CA VAL A 202 0.40 -10.84 2.37
C VAL A 202 -0.33 -11.36 3.60
N SER A 203 -1.34 -10.62 4.09
CA SER A 203 -2.21 -11.13 5.14
C SER A 203 -3.10 -12.27 4.62
N THR A 204 -3.58 -13.10 5.53
CA THR A 204 -4.39 -14.27 5.16
C THR A 204 -5.66 -13.87 4.39
N GLU A 205 -6.30 -12.77 4.80
CA GLU A 205 -7.50 -12.23 4.14
C GLU A 205 -7.24 -11.71 2.73
N HIS A 206 -6.03 -11.22 2.43
CA HIS A 206 -5.66 -10.71 1.11
C HIS A 206 -5.05 -11.77 0.18
N ARG A 207 -4.81 -12.98 0.69
CA ARG A 207 -4.15 -14.05 -0.07
C ARG A 207 -4.93 -14.42 -1.34
N ALA A 208 -6.26 -14.53 -1.24
CA ALA A 208 -7.10 -14.85 -2.40
C ALA A 208 -6.99 -13.75 -3.47
N SER A 209 -7.10 -12.48 -3.08
CA SER A 209 -7.03 -11.34 -4.00
C SER A 209 -5.70 -11.24 -4.75
N VAL A 210 -4.58 -11.59 -4.10
CA VAL A 210 -3.23 -11.59 -4.73
C VAL A 210 -2.99 -12.85 -5.57
N SER A 211 -3.59 -13.99 -5.22
CA SER A 211 -3.39 -15.26 -5.95
C SER A 211 -4.02 -15.25 -7.35
N TYR A 212 -4.96 -14.36 -7.64
CA TYR A 212 -5.57 -14.21 -8.96
C TYR A 212 -4.74 -13.35 -9.91
N THR A 213 -3.70 -12.69 -9.44
CA THR A 213 -2.71 -11.99 -10.28
C THR A 213 -1.67 -12.97 -10.80
N HIS A 214 -2.10 -13.93 -11.61
CA HIS A 214 -1.18 -14.72 -12.40
C HIS A 214 -0.82 -13.93 -13.65
N LEU A 215 0.43 -13.53 -13.70
CA LEU A 215 1.10 -13.00 -14.89
C LEU A 215 1.64 -14.15 -15.72
#